data_59ebcf1d606ac8948f6d8315bedf863b
#
_entry.id   59ebcf1d606ac8948f6d8315bedf863b
#
_cell.length_a   1.000
_cell.length_b   1.000
_cell.length_c   1.000
_cell.angle_alpha   90.00
_cell.angle_beta   90.00
_cell.angle_gamma   90.00
#
_symmetry.space_group_name_H-M   'P 1'
#
loop_
_entity.id
_entity.type
_entity.pdbx_description
1 polymer ?
#
loop_
_entity_poly.entity_id
_entity_poly.type
_entity_poly.pdbx_seq_one_letter_code
_entity_poly.pdbx_strand_id
1 'polypeptide(L)'
;MSVMEESEIYAVVGEVMVLSARIEGSLESCIAACLPPSDPIASKPVLRRLNFTSQVAILYELTQGLFDRRDTRLVEFRRWLVRLKRIRGRRNDLVHEVLKVAQSRDKLGRWTSEIARMREECAVAPQWVQILLERMAAMTSPDNPRDCPEPR
;
A
#
# COMPACT_ATOMS: atom_id res chain seq x y z
N MET A 1 29.90 8.11 24.76
CA MET A 1 28.70 7.89 23.92
C MET A 1 28.56 9.08 23.00
N SER A 2 28.73 8.88 21.70
CA SER A 2 28.54 9.97 20.73
C SER A 2 27.06 10.28 20.68
N VAL A 3 26.70 11.48 21.03
CA VAL A 3 25.35 12.04 20.82
C VAL A 3 25.14 12.07 19.31
N MET A 4 24.11 11.41 18.80
CA MET A 4 23.71 11.54 17.41
C MET A 4 23.40 13.00 17.11
N GLU A 5 23.83 13.49 15.97
CA GLU A 5 23.42 14.81 15.54
C GLU A 5 21.90 14.83 15.32
N GLU A 6 21.26 15.86 15.83
CA GLU A 6 19.80 16.05 15.73
C GLU A 6 19.33 16.01 14.27
N SER A 7 20.19 16.44 13.34
CA SER A 7 19.99 16.37 11.89
C SER A 7 19.80 14.94 11.35
N GLU A 8 20.53 13.97 11.89
CA GLU A 8 20.41 12.55 11.46
C GLU A 8 19.03 11.98 11.86
N ILE A 9 18.54 12.34 13.03
CA ILE A 9 17.24 11.90 13.52
C ILE A 9 16.13 12.48 12.65
N TYR A 10 16.18 13.79 12.38
CA TYR A 10 15.21 14.43 11.51
C TYR A 10 15.23 13.87 10.10
N ALA A 11 16.40 13.51 9.56
CA ALA A 11 16.50 12.88 8.25
C ALA A 11 15.78 11.52 8.23
N VAL A 12 15.99 10.66 9.23
CA VAL A 12 15.33 9.34 9.35
C VAL A 12 13.82 9.51 9.48
N VAL A 13 13.36 10.37 10.37
CA VAL A 13 11.93 10.62 10.57
C VAL A 13 11.28 11.18 9.31
N GLY A 14 11.91 12.15 8.67
CA GLY A 14 11.43 12.76 7.44
C GLY A 14 11.30 11.72 6.32
N GLU A 15 12.28 10.84 6.15
CA GLU A 15 12.24 9.78 5.15
C GLU A 15 11.12 8.77 5.43
N VAL A 16 10.95 8.33 6.66
CA VAL A 16 9.85 7.43 7.05
C VAL A 16 8.49 8.07 6.76
N MET A 17 8.32 9.36 7.02
CA MET A 17 7.09 10.08 6.73
C MET A 17 6.80 10.14 5.22
N VAL A 18 7.80 10.46 4.41
CA VAL A 18 7.68 10.51 2.95
C VAL A 18 7.33 9.13 2.38
N LEU A 19 8.01 8.07 2.82
CA LEU A 19 7.74 6.71 2.36
C LEU A 19 6.35 6.24 2.79
N SER A 20 5.91 6.58 4.00
CA SER A 20 4.55 6.29 4.48
C SER A 20 3.49 6.96 3.60
N ALA A 21 3.68 8.22 3.24
CA ALA A 21 2.77 8.92 2.33
C ALA A 21 2.75 8.28 0.93
N ARG A 22 3.89 7.80 0.42
CA ARG A 22 3.97 7.06 -0.85
C ARG A 22 3.20 5.74 -0.79
N ILE A 23 3.30 4.99 0.32
CA ILE A 23 2.54 3.76 0.53
C ILE A 23 1.04 4.04 0.52
N GLU A 24 0.59 5.05 1.24
CA GLU A 24 -0.83 5.46 1.27
C GLU A 24 -1.32 5.86 -0.14
N GLY A 25 -0.56 6.64 -0.89
CA GLY A 25 -0.87 6.99 -2.28
C GLY A 25 -0.89 5.76 -3.22
N SER A 26 -0.05 4.76 -2.96
CA SER A 26 -0.07 3.50 -3.71
C SER A 26 -1.34 2.69 -3.45
N LEU A 27 -1.83 2.65 -2.22
CA LEU A 27 -3.12 2.02 -1.89
C LEU A 27 -4.29 2.73 -2.58
N GLU A 28 -4.29 4.07 -2.59
CA GLU A 28 -5.29 4.86 -3.34
C GLU A 28 -5.27 4.49 -4.82
N SER A 29 -4.09 4.38 -5.42
CA SER A 29 -3.92 3.99 -6.82
C SER A 29 -4.42 2.57 -7.10
N CYS A 30 -4.18 1.63 -6.18
CA CYS A 30 -4.70 0.26 -6.28
C CYS A 30 -6.23 0.24 -6.19
N ILE A 31 -6.84 1.01 -5.30
CA ILE A 31 -8.30 1.11 -5.20
C ILE A 31 -8.86 1.70 -6.49
N ALA A 32 -8.28 2.79 -6.99
CA ALA A 32 -8.72 3.41 -8.24
C ALA A 32 -8.63 2.44 -9.42
N ALA A 33 -7.61 1.59 -9.48
CA ALA A 33 -7.44 0.55 -10.50
C ALA A 33 -8.52 -0.55 -10.42
N CYS A 34 -9.11 -0.78 -9.26
CA CYS A 34 -10.18 -1.75 -9.04
C CYS A 34 -11.59 -1.19 -9.30
N LEU A 35 -11.72 0.11 -9.54
CA LEU A 35 -13.01 0.75 -9.79
C LEU A 35 -13.23 0.91 -11.30
N PRO A 36 -14.48 0.80 -11.78
CA PRO A 36 -14.78 1.12 -13.15
C PRO A 36 -14.39 2.57 -13.45
N PRO A 37 -14.03 2.92 -14.69
CA PRO A 37 -13.62 4.27 -15.09
C PRO A 37 -14.81 5.26 -15.07
N SER A 38 -15.49 5.32 -13.95
CA SER A 38 -16.43 6.39 -13.61
C SER A 38 -15.64 7.60 -13.18
N ASP A 39 -16.15 8.79 -13.48
CA ASP A 39 -15.54 10.10 -13.29
C ASP A 39 -14.38 10.13 -12.26
N PRO A 40 -13.10 10.20 -12.71
CA PRO A 40 -11.95 10.19 -11.80
C PRO A 40 -11.90 11.43 -10.89
N ILE A 41 -12.67 12.47 -11.19
CA ILE A 41 -12.75 13.69 -10.39
C ILE A 41 -13.61 13.44 -9.14
N ALA A 42 -14.69 12.68 -9.26
CA ALA A 42 -15.60 12.41 -8.12
C ALA A 42 -15.03 11.38 -7.14
N SER A 43 -14.21 10.43 -7.59
CA SER A 43 -13.65 9.38 -6.73
C SER A 43 -12.48 9.86 -5.85
N LYS A 44 -11.64 10.79 -6.32
CA LYS A 44 -10.47 11.29 -5.59
C LYS A 44 -10.76 11.86 -4.20
N PRO A 45 -11.78 12.71 -3.98
CA PRO A 45 -12.07 13.24 -2.66
C PRO A 45 -12.48 12.16 -1.65
N VAL A 46 -13.15 11.12 -2.11
CA VAL A 46 -13.57 9.99 -1.27
C VAL A 46 -12.34 9.16 -0.87
N LEU A 47 -11.48 8.82 -1.82
CA LEU A 47 -10.26 8.02 -1.60
C LEU A 47 -9.31 8.71 -0.61
N ARG A 48 -9.14 10.03 -0.72
CA ARG A 48 -8.28 10.82 0.19
C ARG A 48 -8.78 10.87 1.63
N ARG A 49 -10.06 10.63 1.87
CA ARG A 49 -10.65 10.59 3.23
C ARG A 49 -10.53 9.22 3.88
N LEU A 50 -10.20 8.19 3.12
CA LEU A 50 -10.02 6.85 3.66
C LEU A 50 -8.71 6.79 4.44
N ASN A 51 -8.77 6.33 5.68
CA ASN A 51 -7.58 6.02 6.43
C ASN A 51 -6.95 4.71 5.91
N PHE A 52 -5.69 4.48 6.25
CA PHE A 52 -4.92 3.30 5.82
C PHE A 52 -5.65 1.97 6.08
N THR A 53 -6.27 1.80 7.24
CA THR A 53 -6.98 0.57 7.61
C THR A 53 -8.18 0.34 6.70
N SER A 54 -8.95 1.40 6.41
CA SER A 54 -10.09 1.35 5.50
C SER A 54 -9.65 1.06 4.06
N GLN A 55 -8.55 1.67 3.59
CA GLN A 55 -8.00 1.40 2.27
C GLN A 55 -7.63 -0.07 2.11
N VAL A 56 -6.96 -0.65 3.10
CA VAL A 56 -6.59 -2.08 3.07
C VAL A 56 -7.82 -2.98 3.10
N ALA A 57 -8.82 -2.69 3.93
CA ALA A 57 -10.05 -3.47 4.01
C ALA A 57 -10.80 -3.47 2.66
N ILE A 58 -10.96 -2.29 2.05
CA ILE A 58 -11.59 -2.15 0.73
C ILE A 58 -10.83 -2.96 -0.33
N LEU A 59 -9.49 -2.92 -0.35
CA LEU A 59 -8.70 -3.70 -1.30
C LEU A 59 -8.87 -5.21 -1.11
N TYR A 60 -9.02 -5.70 0.12
CA TYR A 60 -9.36 -7.10 0.37
C TYR A 60 -10.69 -7.49 -0.26
N GLU A 61 -11.70 -6.65 -0.15
CA GLU A 61 -13.04 -6.90 -0.70
C GLU A 61 -13.05 -6.81 -2.23
N LEU A 62 -12.52 -5.73 -2.80
CA LEU A 62 -12.49 -5.52 -4.24
C LEU A 62 -11.73 -6.62 -4.97
N THR A 63 -10.58 -7.04 -4.44
CA THR A 63 -9.75 -8.06 -5.10
C THR A 63 -10.34 -9.47 -5.04
N GLN A 64 -11.26 -9.77 -4.12
CA GLN A 64 -11.97 -11.05 -4.11
C GLN A 64 -12.79 -11.28 -5.39
N GLY A 65 -13.33 -10.22 -5.98
CA GLY A 65 -14.09 -10.30 -7.23
C GLY A 65 -13.21 -10.32 -8.48
N LEU A 66 -12.01 -9.74 -8.41
CA LEU A 66 -11.11 -9.57 -9.55
C LEU A 66 -10.25 -10.80 -9.86
N PHE A 67 -9.97 -11.63 -8.88
CA PHE A 67 -9.11 -12.79 -9.02
C PHE A 67 -9.89 -14.08 -8.78
N ASP A 68 -9.51 -15.13 -9.50
CA ASP A 68 -9.92 -16.50 -9.15
C ASP A 68 -9.37 -16.83 -7.75
N ARG A 69 -10.12 -17.59 -6.95
CA ARG A 69 -9.71 -18.00 -5.59
C ARG A 69 -8.39 -18.79 -5.58
N ARG A 70 -8.00 -19.41 -6.70
CA ARG A 70 -6.77 -20.17 -6.89
C ARG A 70 -5.64 -19.34 -7.50
N ASP A 71 -5.87 -18.07 -7.83
CA ASP A 71 -4.83 -17.23 -8.43
C ASP A 71 -3.75 -16.90 -7.37
N THR A 72 -2.53 -17.36 -7.65
CA THR A 72 -1.37 -17.12 -6.77
C THR A 72 -1.08 -15.65 -6.56
N ARG A 73 -1.38 -14.80 -7.56
CA ARG A 73 -1.20 -13.35 -7.48
C ARG A 73 -2.10 -12.71 -6.42
N LEU A 74 -3.30 -13.25 -6.20
CA LEU A 74 -4.16 -12.78 -5.09
C LEU A 74 -3.49 -13.03 -3.73
N VAL A 75 -2.88 -14.20 -3.57
CA VAL A 75 -2.17 -14.55 -2.34
C VAL A 75 -0.97 -13.62 -2.12
N GLU A 76 -0.20 -13.36 -3.18
CA GLU A 76 0.96 -12.46 -3.12
C GLU A 76 0.55 -11.02 -2.85
N PHE A 77 -0.52 -10.52 -3.48
CA PHE A 77 -1.07 -9.20 -3.21
C PHE A 77 -1.49 -9.05 -1.74
N ARG A 78 -2.20 -10.05 -1.19
CA ARG A 78 -2.60 -10.04 0.22
C ARG A 78 -1.40 -10.07 1.17
N ARG A 79 -0.36 -10.83 0.84
CA ARG A 79 0.90 -10.82 1.60
C ARG A 79 1.55 -9.43 1.57
N TRP A 80 1.53 -8.77 0.41
CA TRP A 80 2.00 -7.39 0.30
C TRP A 80 1.22 -6.45 1.22
N LEU A 81 -0.12 -6.49 1.23
CA LEU A 81 -0.95 -5.69 2.14
C LEU A 81 -0.65 -5.97 3.63
N VAL A 82 -0.36 -7.22 3.99
CA VAL A 82 0.06 -7.58 5.36
C VAL A 82 1.41 -6.93 5.71
N ARG A 83 2.37 -6.91 4.78
CA ARG A 83 3.66 -6.24 5.00
C ARG A 83 3.47 -4.74 5.19
N LEU A 84 2.61 -4.10 4.40
CA LEU A 84 2.29 -2.68 4.55
C LEU A 84 1.66 -2.37 5.92
N LYS A 85 0.78 -3.23 6.43
CA LYS A 85 0.22 -3.08 7.80
C LYS A 85 1.30 -3.10 8.88
N ARG A 86 2.30 -3.98 8.75
CA ARG A 86 3.44 -4.05 9.69
C ARG A 86 4.28 -2.78 9.63
N ILE A 87 4.56 -2.27 8.45
CA ILE A 87 5.28 -1.01 8.25
C ILE A 87 4.51 0.14 8.92
N ARG A 88 3.20 0.21 8.74
CA ARG A 88 2.36 1.23 9.37
C ARG A 88 2.43 1.19 10.89
N GLY A 89 2.38 0.00 11.49
CA GLY A 89 2.55 -0.18 12.94
C GLY A 89 3.88 0.37 13.41
N ARG A 90 4.98 -0.03 12.79
CA ARG A 90 6.33 0.44 13.14
C ARG A 90 6.53 1.94 12.94
N ARG A 91 5.95 2.52 11.90
CA ARG A 91 5.97 3.98 11.71
C ARG A 91 5.36 4.71 12.92
N ASN A 92 4.25 4.20 13.45
CA ASN A 92 3.64 4.78 14.63
C ASN A 92 4.57 4.65 15.86
N ASP A 93 5.22 3.50 16.02
CA ASP A 93 6.21 3.29 17.09
C ASP A 93 7.36 4.29 16.97
N LEU A 94 7.89 4.54 15.76
CA LEU A 94 8.94 5.53 15.54
C LEU A 94 8.50 6.93 15.99
N VAL A 95 7.32 7.38 15.58
CA VAL A 95 6.81 8.72 15.92
C VAL A 95 6.69 8.89 17.45
N HIS A 96 6.27 7.83 18.16
CA HIS A 96 6.17 7.84 19.62
C HIS A 96 7.52 7.70 20.33
N GLU A 97 8.51 7.10 19.67
CA GLU A 97 9.82 6.82 20.26
C GLU A 97 10.95 7.74 19.78
N VAL A 98 10.64 8.72 18.93
CA VAL A 98 11.65 9.62 18.35
C VAL A 98 12.65 10.16 19.38
N LEU A 99 12.17 10.59 20.54
CA LEU A 99 13.02 11.09 21.61
C LEU A 99 13.91 10.01 22.25
N LYS A 100 13.48 8.75 22.21
CA LYS A 100 14.24 7.61 22.73
C LYS A 100 15.21 7.05 21.69
N VAL A 101 14.91 7.21 20.39
CA VAL A 101 15.79 6.83 19.28
C VAL A 101 17.06 7.68 19.27
N ALA A 102 16.94 8.96 19.63
CA ALA A 102 18.05 9.88 19.77
C ALA A 102 19.15 9.44 20.72
N GLN A 103 18.87 8.48 21.61
CA GLN A 103 19.78 8.03 22.65
C GLN A 103 20.55 6.74 22.33
N SER A 104 20.33 6.11 21.17
CA SER A 104 20.94 4.79 20.88
C SER A 104 21.21 4.58 19.39
N ARG A 105 22.48 4.40 19.02
CA ARG A 105 22.92 4.03 17.65
C ARG A 105 22.30 2.72 17.17
N ASP A 106 22.06 1.76 18.04
CA ASP A 106 21.46 0.47 17.66
C ASP A 106 20.03 0.63 17.17
N LYS A 107 19.30 1.60 17.72
CA LYS A 107 17.95 1.93 17.26
C LYS A 107 17.96 2.57 15.87
N LEU A 108 18.94 3.42 15.58
CA LEU A 108 19.11 4.01 14.24
C LEU A 108 19.38 2.93 13.18
N GLY A 109 20.25 1.96 13.47
CA GLY A 109 20.50 0.84 12.55
C GLY A 109 19.25 0.03 12.22
N ARG A 110 18.35 -0.17 13.19
CA ARG A 110 17.04 -0.81 12.95
C ARG A 110 16.17 0.02 12.03
N TRP A 111 16.14 1.34 12.18
CA TRP A 111 15.35 2.23 11.34
C TRP A 111 15.89 2.34 9.93
N THR A 112 17.21 2.29 9.73
CA THR A 112 17.82 2.22 8.40
C THR A 112 17.37 0.96 7.65
N SER A 113 17.32 -0.19 8.34
CA SER A 113 16.82 -1.44 7.76
C SER A 113 15.32 -1.36 7.43
N GLU A 114 14.53 -0.71 8.28
CA GLU A 114 13.10 -0.53 8.03
C GLU A 114 12.81 0.40 6.86
N ILE A 115 13.57 1.48 6.71
CA ILE A 115 13.53 2.40 5.56
C ILE A 115 13.83 1.63 4.26
N ALA A 116 14.84 0.77 4.26
CA ALA A 116 15.15 -0.05 3.09
C ALA A 116 13.97 -0.93 2.69
N ARG A 117 13.30 -1.58 3.64
CA ARG A 117 12.07 -2.36 3.39
C ARG A 117 10.93 -1.50 2.87
N MET A 118 10.72 -0.31 3.43
CA MET A 118 9.68 0.61 2.96
C MET A 118 9.93 1.03 1.50
N ARG A 119 11.18 1.26 1.12
CA ARG A 119 11.56 1.57 -0.27
C ARG A 119 11.25 0.40 -1.20
N GLU A 120 11.56 -0.84 -0.80
CA GLU A 120 11.24 -2.05 -1.56
C GLU A 120 9.74 -2.19 -1.79
N GLU A 121 8.91 -2.03 -0.76
CA GLU A 121 7.46 -2.13 -0.89
C GLU A 121 6.87 -1.00 -1.75
N CYS A 122 7.42 0.22 -1.68
CA CYS A 122 7.05 1.30 -2.60
C CYS A 122 7.42 0.98 -4.06
N ALA A 123 8.54 0.31 -4.31
CA ALA A 123 8.98 -0.05 -5.65
C ALA A 123 8.09 -1.13 -6.30
N VAL A 124 7.49 -1.99 -5.50
CA VAL A 124 6.58 -3.06 -5.97
C VAL A 124 5.17 -2.52 -6.29
N ALA A 125 4.75 -1.43 -5.66
CA ALA A 125 3.39 -0.90 -5.78
C ALA A 125 2.90 -0.64 -7.22
N PRO A 126 3.70 -0.05 -8.14
CA PRO A 126 3.28 0.16 -9.53
C PRO A 126 2.93 -1.14 -10.28
N GLN A 127 3.61 -2.24 -9.95
CA GLN A 127 3.33 -3.56 -10.54
C GLN A 127 1.93 -4.05 -10.12
N TRP A 128 1.56 -3.85 -8.86
CA TRP A 128 0.23 -4.19 -8.38
C TRP A 128 -0.86 -3.35 -9.06
N VAL A 129 -0.65 -2.05 -9.21
CA VAL A 129 -1.58 -1.18 -9.93
C VAL A 129 -1.79 -1.69 -11.36
N GLN A 130 -0.71 -2.04 -12.06
CA GLN A 130 -0.79 -2.57 -13.41
C GLN A 130 -1.57 -3.90 -13.49
N ILE A 131 -1.29 -4.84 -12.60
CA ILE A 131 -1.99 -6.13 -12.53
C ILE A 131 -3.48 -5.93 -12.28
N LEU A 132 -3.86 -5.01 -11.38
CA LEU A 132 -5.26 -4.71 -11.08
C LEU A 132 -5.98 -4.08 -12.27
N LEU A 133 -5.33 -3.16 -12.98
CA LEU A 133 -5.86 -2.56 -14.21
C LEU A 133 -6.11 -3.62 -15.30
N GLU A 134 -5.17 -4.53 -15.52
CA GLU A 134 -5.30 -5.63 -16.47
C GLU A 134 -6.47 -6.56 -16.11
N ARG A 135 -6.64 -6.85 -14.82
CA ARG A 135 -7.77 -7.67 -14.34
C ARG A 135 -9.10 -6.98 -14.54
N MET A 136 -9.18 -5.70 -14.23
CA MET A 136 -10.40 -4.92 -14.48
C MET A 136 -10.75 -4.88 -15.98
N ALA A 137 -9.78 -4.63 -16.84
CA ALA A 137 -9.98 -4.64 -18.28
C ALA A 137 -10.50 -5.99 -18.78
N ALA A 138 -9.95 -7.11 -18.27
CA ALA A 138 -10.41 -8.46 -18.64
C ALA A 138 -11.86 -8.74 -18.18
N MET A 139 -12.29 -8.17 -17.05
CA MET A 139 -13.66 -8.35 -16.56
C MET A 139 -14.70 -7.50 -17.32
N THR A 140 -14.28 -6.35 -17.83
CA THR A 140 -15.16 -5.42 -18.56
C THR A 140 -15.15 -5.66 -20.08
N SER A 141 -14.37 -6.64 -20.56
CA SER A 141 -14.34 -7.03 -21.96
C SER A 141 -15.67 -7.63 -22.39
N PRO A 142 -16.25 -7.20 -23.54
CA PRO A 142 -17.51 -7.74 -24.07
C PRO A 142 -17.44 -9.24 -24.41
N ASP A 143 -16.24 -9.80 -24.56
CA ASP A 143 -16.02 -11.22 -24.81
C ASP A 143 -15.93 -12.08 -23.54
N ASN A 144 -16.29 -11.52 -22.38
CA ASN A 144 -16.25 -12.29 -21.14
C ASN A 144 -17.36 -13.33 -21.08
N PRO A 145 -17.04 -14.65 -21.05
CA PRO A 145 -18.02 -15.73 -21.06
C PRO A 145 -18.99 -15.74 -19.86
N ARG A 146 -18.79 -14.89 -18.87
CA ARG A 146 -19.69 -14.75 -17.71
C ARG A 146 -21.00 -14.00 -18.04
N ASP A 147 -21.04 -13.28 -19.15
CA ASP A 147 -22.22 -12.53 -19.60
C ASP A 147 -23.07 -13.25 -20.65
N CYS A 148 -22.79 -14.52 -20.95
CA CYS A 148 -23.68 -15.33 -21.74
C CYS A 148 -24.99 -15.59 -20.96
N PRO A 149 -26.14 -15.07 -21.40
CA PRO A 149 -27.42 -15.41 -20.78
C PRO A 149 -27.64 -16.92 -20.92
N GLU A 150 -27.95 -17.61 -19.83
CA GLU A 150 -28.36 -19.02 -19.88
C GLU A 150 -29.52 -19.15 -20.87
N PRO A 151 -29.44 -20.13 -21.81
CA PRO A 151 -30.56 -20.39 -22.71
C PRO A 151 -31.77 -20.83 -21.85
N ARG A 152 -32.88 -20.11 -22.03
CA ARG A 152 -34.20 -20.43 -21.42
C ARG A 152 -34.76 -21.72 -21.97
#